data_29588b1099670907ab6e30a34b1b9b02
#
_entry.id   29588b1099670907ab6e30a34b1b9b02
#
_cell.length_a   1.000
_cell.length_b   1.000
_cell.length_c   1.000
_cell.angle_alpha   90.00
_cell.angle_beta   90.00
_cell.angle_gamma   90.00
#
_symmetry.space_group_name_H-M   'P 1'
#
loop_
_entity.id
_entity.type
_entity.pdbx_description
1 polymer ?
#
loop_
_entity_poly.entity_id
_entity_poly.type
_entity_poly.pdbx_seq_one_letter_code
_entity_poly.pdbx_strand_id
1 'polypeptide(L)'
;MCKDTLFKTKKLFRKEQILKKYSLEEYEKEHAKQVQVIEINHTKEYEELSISSTAEHVRAYIKVQDGCNQFCTYCIIPYARGRVRSRKIAHVMDEVHALASKGYKEVVLTGIHLSSYGVDFPAEEKETLLSLIRAVHEVEGIERIRLGSLEPGIITEEFVQSIA
;
A
#
# COMPACT_ATOMS: atom_id res chain seq x y z
N MET A 1 20.10 4.41 22.08
CA MET A 1 20.84 4.74 20.86
C MET A 1 20.09 4.08 19.72
N CYS A 2 19.14 4.80 19.16
CA CYS A 2 18.37 4.34 18.01
C CYS A 2 18.85 5.19 16.82
N LYS A 3 19.72 4.63 15.99
CA LYS A 3 20.15 5.20 14.72
C LYS A 3 19.95 4.16 13.65
N ASP A 4 19.35 4.61 12.55
CA ASP A 4 19.39 4.01 11.23
C ASP A 4 18.45 2.86 10.90
N THR A 5 17.13 3.17 10.93
CA THR A 5 16.24 2.48 10.01
C THR A 5 15.40 3.52 9.26
N LEU A 6 16.08 4.34 8.49
CA LEU A 6 15.44 5.22 7.53
C LEU A 6 15.07 4.40 6.29
N PHE A 7 13.81 4.49 5.91
CA PHE A 7 13.24 4.01 4.66
C PHE A 7 14.15 4.33 3.48
N LYS A 8 14.92 3.35 3.00
CA LYS A 8 15.65 3.44 1.75
C LYS A 8 14.71 3.15 0.59
N THR A 9 13.87 4.10 0.22
CA THR A 9 13.24 4.02 -1.10
C THR A 9 14.33 4.25 -2.16
N LYS A 10 14.28 3.51 -3.27
CA LYS A 10 15.21 3.68 -4.41
C LYS A 10 15.29 5.14 -4.89
N LYS A 11 14.26 5.94 -4.71
CA LYS A 11 14.22 7.38 -5.03
C LYS A 11 15.10 8.23 -4.10
N LEU A 12 15.13 7.96 -2.79
CA LEU A 12 16.01 8.67 -1.85
C LEU A 12 17.48 8.34 -2.11
N PHE A 13 17.78 7.07 -2.40
CA PHE A 13 19.14 6.63 -2.72
C PHE A 13 19.70 7.29 -3.99
N ARG A 14 18.84 7.50 -5.00
CA ARG A 14 19.19 8.23 -6.22
C ARG A 14 19.48 9.72 -5.95
N LYS A 15 18.69 10.33 -5.07
CA LYS A 15 18.85 11.75 -4.71
C LYS A 15 20.15 12.03 -3.97
N GLU A 16 20.52 11.18 -3.00
CA GLU A 16 21.80 11.29 -2.28
C GLU A 16 23.02 11.01 -3.16
N GLN A 17 22.93 10.07 -4.10
CA GLN A 17 24.00 9.80 -5.06
C GLN A 17 24.17 10.94 -6.07
N ILE A 18 23.09 11.56 -6.51
CA ILE A 18 23.11 12.70 -7.42
C ILE A 18 23.71 13.93 -6.72
N LEU A 19 23.29 14.22 -5.49
CA LEU A 19 23.81 15.34 -4.69
C LEU A 19 25.30 15.19 -4.34
N LYS A 20 25.85 13.98 -4.31
CA LYS A 20 27.29 13.73 -4.12
C LYS A 20 28.11 13.89 -5.40
N LYS A 21 27.48 13.82 -6.56
CA LYS A 21 28.16 13.80 -7.87
C LYS A 21 28.25 15.18 -8.54
N TYR A 22 27.33 16.09 -8.19
CA TYR A 22 27.27 17.43 -8.80
C TYR A 22 27.18 18.51 -7.73
N SER A 23 27.79 19.68 -8.01
CA SER A 23 27.48 20.88 -7.24
C SER A 23 26.01 21.25 -7.46
N LEU A 24 25.38 21.91 -6.47
CA LEU A 24 23.98 22.35 -6.58
C LEU A 24 23.72 23.16 -7.88
N GLU A 25 24.70 23.98 -8.27
CA GLU A 25 24.61 24.79 -9.49
C GLU A 25 24.67 23.98 -10.79
N GLU A 26 25.46 22.91 -10.82
CA GLU A 26 25.50 22.00 -11.97
C GLU A 26 24.19 21.18 -12.05
N TYR A 27 23.66 20.74 -10.91
CA TYR A 27 22.40 20.05 -10.82
C TYR A 27 21.25 20.91 -11.32
N GLU A 28 21.18 22.18 -10.91
CA GLU A 28 20.14 23.12 -11.36
C GLU A 28 20.21 23.43 -12.85
N LYS A 29 21.42 23.53 -13.42
CA LYS A 29 21.61 23.74 -14.87
C LYS A 29 21.21 22.53 -15.73
N GLU A 30 21.55 21.33 -15.28
CA GLU A 30 21.27 20.09 -16.02
C GLU A 30 19.80 19.64 -15.87
N HIS A 31 19.17 19.93 -14.72
CA HIS A 31 17.84 19.45 -14.37
C HIS A 31 16.74 20.50 -14.40
N ALA A 32 17.05 21.74 -14.75
CA ALA A 32 16.09 22.85 -14.84
C ALA A 32 14.90 22.60 -15.83
N LYS A 33 14.97 21.53 -16.62
CA LYS A 33 13.91 21.10 -17.57
C LYS A 33 13.27 19.74 -17.24
N GLN A 34 13.72 19.03 -16.21
CA GLN A 34 13.14 17.73 -15.85
C GLN A 34 12.20 17.86 -14.66
N VAL A 35 11.01 18.34 -14.91
CA VAL A 35 9.91 18.22 -13.94
C VAL A 35 9.46 16.76 -13.95
N GLN A 36 9.94 15.97 -13.00
CA GLN A 36 9.50 14.58 -12.77
C GLN A 36 8.23 14.52 -11.89
N VAL A 37 7.26 15.34 -12.19
CA VAL A 37 5.94 15.27 -11.57
C VAL A 37 5.09 14.34 -12.43
N ILE A 38 4.72 13.20 -11.88
CA ILE A 38 3.78 12.27 -12.50
C ILE A 38 2.37 12.83 -12.31
N GLU A 39 1.59 12.88 -13.38
CA GLU A 39 0.14 13.19 -13.28
C GLU A 39 -0.57 12.03 -12.58
N ILE A 40 -0.67 12.15 -11.27
CA ILE A 40 -1.14 11.08 -10.39
C ILE A 40 -2.59 10.65 -10.69
N ASN A 41 -3.42 11.52 -11.24
CA ASN A 41 -4.80 11.20 -11.58
C ASN A 41 -4.92 10.20 -12.73
N HIS A 42 -3.90 10.09 -13.57
CA HIS A 42 -3.86 9.17 -14.70
C HIS A 42 -3.11 7.86 -14.38
N THR A 43 -2.50 7.76 -13.21
CA THR A 43 -1.79 6.56 -12.78
C THR A 43 -2.81 5.49 -12.36
N LYS A 44 -2.80 4.37 -13.08
CA LYS A 44 -3.69 3.23 -12.83
C LYS A 44 -2.97 2.07 -12.12
N GLU A 45 -1.65 2.04 -12.20
CA GLU A 45 -0.86 0.96 -11.62
C GLU A 45 -0.65 1.15 -10.13
N TYR A 46 -0.79 0.08 -9.38
CA TYR A 46 -0.42 0.03 -7.98
C TYR A 46 1.10 -0.03 -7.85
N GLU A 47 1.69 0.82 -7.01
CA GLU A 47 3.13 0.79 -6.73
C GLU A 47 3.43 -0.36 -5.74
N GLU A 48 3.99 -1.46 -6.26
CA GLU A 48 4.34 -2.64 -5.47
C GLU A 48 5.53 -2.33 -4.54
N LEU A 49 5.25 -2.15 -3.27
CA LEU A 49 6.22 -1.98 -2.20
C LEU A 49 5.98 -3.08 -1.17
N SER A 50 6.90 -4.04 -1.10
CA SER A 50 6.85 -5.10 -0.10
C SER A 50 7.76 -4.81 1.09
N ILE A 51 7.34 -5.20 2.29
CA ILE A 51 8.13 -5.13 3.50
C ILE A 51 8.81 -6.47 3.72
N SER A 52 10.14 -6.48 3.65
CA SER A 52 10.91 -7.73 3.81
C SER A 52 11.10 -8.15 5.27
N SER A 53 11.18 -7.20 6.20
CA SER A 53 11.18 -7.44 7.66
C SER A 53 11.01 -6.13 8.42
N THR A 54 10.39 -6.19 9.60
CA THR A 54 10.44 -5.16 10.63
C THR A 54 11.13 -5.75 11.85
N ALA A 55 12.19 -5.10 12.30
CA ALA A 55 13.21 -5.70 13.19
C ALA A 55 12.78 -6.04 14.62
N GLU A 56 11.53 -5.98 15.04
CA GLU A 56 11.13 -6.31 16.44
C GLU A 56 9.62 -6.55 16.61
N HIS A 57 8.86 -6.83 15.54
CA HIS A 57 7.42 -6.95 15.68
C HIS A 57 6.88 -8.30 15.18
N VAL A 58 6.00 -8.90 15.98
CA VAL A 58 5.17 -10.07 15.58
C VAL A 58 4.05 -9.67 14.60
N ARG A 59 3.92 -8.38 14.29
CA ARG A 59 2.89 -7.77 13.45
C ARG A 59 3.49 -7.10 12.22
N ALA A 60 2.93 -7.37 11.05
CA ALA A 60 3.29 -6.71 9.80
C ALA A 60 2.14 -5.86 9.26
N TYR A 61 2.46 -4.71 8.65
CA TYR A 61 1.51 -3.83 8.00
C TYR A 61 1.62 -3.99 6.49
N ILE A 62 0.55 -4.40 5.84
CA ILE A 62 0.48 -4.60 4.40
C ILE A 62 -0.46 -3.56 3.81
N LYS A 63 0.09 -2.67 2.99
CA LYS A 63 -0.72 -1.72 2.24
C LYS A 63 -1.29 -2.43 1.02
N VAL A 64 -2.62 -2.52 0.94
CA VAL A 64 -3.34 -3.23 -0.12
C VAL A 64 -4.10 -2.28 -1.05
N GLN A 65 -4.25 -1.00 -0.67
CA GLN A 65 -5.01 -0.02 -1.43
C GLN A 65 -4.37 1.37 -1.31
N ASP A 66 -4.39 2.15 -2.40
CA ASP A 66 -3.95 3.55 -2.43
C ASP A 66 -4.95 4.42 -3.19
N GLY A 67 -4.87 5.74 -2.97
CA GLY A 67 -5.77 6.72 -3.57
C GLY A 67 -7.20 6.68 -3.03
N CYS A 68 -8.03 7.61 -3.48
CA CYS A 68 -9.42 7.72 -3.03
C CYS A 68 -10.28 8.45 -4.07
N ASN A 69 -11.51 7.99 -4.28
CA ASN A 69 -12.47 8.57 -5.21
C ASN A 69 -13.61 9.36 -4.53
N GLN A 70 -13.56 9.56 -3.20
CA GLN A 70 -14.67 10.19 -2.46
C GLN A 70 -14.78 11.70 -2.65
N PHE A 71 -13.66 12.39 -2.93
CA PHE A 71 -13.64 13.86 -3.14
C PHE A 71 -14.35 14.67 -2.06
N CYS A 72 -14.22 14.27 -0.79
CA CYS A 72 -14.74 15.04 0.32
C CYS A 72 -14.24 16.49 0.27
N THR A 73 -15.08 17.45 0.59
CA THR A 73 -14.86 18.90 0.37
C THR A 73 -13.57 19.47 1.00
N TYR A 74 -13.11 18.87 2.09
CA TYR A 74 -11.91 19.30 2.83
C TYR A 74 -10.67 18.41 2.57
N CYS A 75 -10.79 17.39 1.71
CA CYS A 75 -9.75 16.35 1.60
C CYS A 75 -8.88 16.53 0.35
N ILE A 76 -7.57 16.63 0.55
CA ILE A 76 -6.59 16.73 -0.54
C ILE A 76 -6.20 15.38 -1.14
N ILE A 77 -6.54 14.27 -0.50
CA ILE A 77 -6.07 12.93 -0.86
C ILE A 77 -6.31 12.57 -2.33
N PRO A 78 -7.50 12.77 -2.92
CA PRO A 78 -7.72 12.44 -4.34
C PRO A 78 -6.77 13.16 -5.30
N TYR A 79 -6.30 14.35 -4.92
CA TYR A 79 -5.37 15.15 -5.72
C TYR A 79 -3.90 14.79 -5.43
N ALA A 80 -3.58 14.45 -4.19
CA ALA A 80 -2.21 14.15 -3.76
C ALA A 80 -1.82 12.68 -4.00
N ARG A 81 -2.78 11.75 -3.85
CA ARG A 81 -2.56 10.30 -3.98
C ARG A 81 -3.22 9.71 -5.22
N GLY A 82 -4.07 10.47 -5.92
CA GLY A 82 -4.79 10.06 -7.11
C GLY A 82 -6.00 9.16 -6.83
N ARG A 83 -6.44 8.48 -7.88
CA ARG A 83 -7.60 7.60 -7.85
C ARG A 83 -7.32 6.31 -7.09
N VAL A 84 -8.39 5.59 -6.76
CA VAL A 84 -8.30 4.26 -6.14
C VAL A 84 -7.43 3.35 -7.01
N ARG A 85 -6.48 2.70 -6.39
CA ARG A 85 -5.66 1.62 -6.95
C ARG A 85 -5.54 0.51 -5.92
N SER A 86 -5.99 -0.66 -6.29
CA SER A 86 -5.98 -1.84 -5.44
C SER A 86 -4.85 -2.78 -5.84
N ARG A 87 -4.23 -3.39 -4.87
CA ARG A 87 -3.21 -4.41 -5.06
C ARG A 87 -3.89 -5.75 -5.33
N LYS A 88 -3.43 -6.49 -6.32
CA LYS A 88 -3.98 -7.83 -6.65
C LYS A 88 -3.82 -8.79 -5.47
N ILE A 89 -4.83 -9.62 -5.25
CA ILE A 89 -4.81 -10.63 -4.18
C ILE A 89 -3.56 -11.50 -4.29
N ALA A 90 -3.20 -11.96 -5.48
CA ALA A 90 -2.01 -12.79 -5.69
C ALA A 90 -0.74 -12.15 -5.11
N HIS A 91 -0.49 -10.87 -5.39
CA HIS A 91 0.70 -10.17 -4.88
C HIS A 91 0.66 -9.94 -3.36
N VAL A 92 -0.55 -9.74 -2.80
CA VAL A 92 -0.71 -9.66 -1.34
C VAL A 92 -0.41 -11.01 -0.70
N MET A 93 -0.89 -12.10 -1.31
CA MET A 93 -0.66 -13.45 -0.81
C MET A 93 0.81 -13.84 -0.81
N ASP A 94 1.57 -13.48 -1.87
CA ASP A 94 3.02 -13.69 -1.92
C ASP A 94 3.73 -13.05 -0.71
N GLU A 95 3.33 -11.82 -0.37
CA GLU A 95 3.89 -11.11 0.79
C GLU A 95 3.44 -11.73 2.11
N VAL A 96 2.17 -12.10 2.26
CA VAL A 96 1.64 -12.74 3.48
C VAL A 96 2.33 -14.07 3.74
N HIS A 97 2.51 -14.92 2.71
CA HIS A 97 3.25 -16.18 2.83
C HIS A 97 4.72 -15.95 3.24
N ALA A 98 5.37 -14.95 2.64
CA ALA A 98 6.74 -14.60 3.01
C ALA A 98 6.85 -14.10 4.46
N LEU A 99 5.84 -13.38 4.96
CA LEU A 99 5.79 -12.93 6.36
C LEU A 99 5.49 -14.09 7.31
N ALA A 100 4.54 -14.96 6.97
CA ALA A 100 4.21 -16.16 7.75
C ALA A 100 5.43 -17.07 7.91
N SER A 101 6.20 -17.30 6.83
CA SER A 101 7.42 -18.10 6.86
C SER A 101 8.53 -17.51 7.76
N LYS A 102 8.48 -16.19 8.01
CA LYS A 102 9.37 -15.48 8.94
C LYS A 102 8.85 -15.43 10.38
N GLY A 103 7.70 -16.08 10.65
CA GLY A 103 7.12 -16.19 11.98
C GLY A 103 6.21 -15.03 12.40
N TYR A 104 5.81 -14.16 11.47
CA TYR A 104 4.79 -13.17 11.76
C TYR A 104 3.45 -13.85 12.01
N LYS A 105 2.79 -13.45 13.10
CA LYS A 105 1.51 -14.01 13.55
C LYS A 105 0.31 -13.13 13.26
N GLU A 106 0.56 -11.85 13.02
CA GLU A 106 -0.48 -10.86 12.79
C GLU A 106 -0.15 -10.00 11.57
N VAL A 107 -1.13 -9.83 10.68
CA VAL A 107 -1.08 -8.90 9.57
C VAL A 107 -2.15 -7.82 9.71
N VAL A 108 -1.79 -6.60 9.36
CA VAL A 108 -2.70 -5.45 9.34
C VAL A 108 -2.86 -5.01 7.89
N LEU A 109 -4.03 -5.25 7.31
CA LEU A 109 -4.36 -4.77 5.97
C LEU A 109 -4.70 -3.28 6.05
N THR A 110 -3.97 -2.46 5.29
CA THR A 110 -4.12 -1.00 5.32
C THR A 110 -4.35 -0.43 3.93
N GLY A 111 -4.95 0.75 3.89
CA GLY A 111 -5.16 1.53 2.68
C GLY A 111 -5.49 2.97 3.01
N ILE A 112 -5.52 3.83 2.02
CA ILE A 112 -6.03 5.20 2.16
C ILE A 112 -7.54 5.18 2.42
N HIS A 113 -8.25 4.32 1.69
CA HIS A 113 -9.68 4.11 1.84
C HIS A 113 -9.98 2.62 1.62
N LEU A 114 -9.71 1.80 2.63
CA LEU A 114 -9.73 0.34 2.52
C LEU A 114 -11.09 -0.21 2.05
N SER A 115 -12.20 0.48 2.39
CA SER A 115 -13.55 0.12 1.91
C SER A 115 -13.72 0.21 0.39
N SER A 116 -12.82 0.90 -0.32
CA SER A 116 -12.81 0.98 -1.79
C SER A 116 -11.88 -0.05 -2.45
N TYR A 117 -11.36 -1.03 -1.69
CA TYR A 117 -10.54 -2.07 -2.29
C TYR A 117 -11.33 -2.85 -3.34
N GLY A 118 -10.74 -3.01 -4.51
CA GLY A 118 -11.30 -3.77 -5.63
C GLY A 118 -12.24 -2.97 -6.56
N VAL A 119 -12.57 -1.72 -6.21
CA VAL A 119 -13.46 -0.88 -7.05
C VAL A 119 -12.87 -0.55 -8.43
N ASP A 120 -11.56 -0.56 -8.53
CA ASP A 120 -10.80 -0.28 -9.75
C ASP A 120 -10.51 -1.51 -10.60
N PHE A 121 -10.84 -2.71 -10.12
CA PHE A 121 -10.69 -3.93 -10.90
C PHE A 121 -11.81 -4.08 -11.94
N PRO A 122 -11.51 -4.72 -13.10
CA PRO A 122 -12.54 -5.08 -14.07
C PRO A 122 -13.62 -5.97 -13.44
N ALA A 123 -14.86 -5.83 -13.93
CA ALA A 123 -16.02 -6.55 -13.38
C ALA A 123 -15.87 -8.10 -13.44
N GLU A 124 -15.03 -8.58 -14.36
CA GLU A 124 -14.71 -10.00 -14.52
C GLU A 124 -13.81 -10.53 -13.39
N GLU A 125 -12.99 -9.68 -12.80
CA GLU A 125 -11.98 -10.09 -11.81
C GLU A 125 -12.50 -10.18 -10.38
N LYS A 126 -13.69 -9.80 -10.06
CA LYS A 126 -14.41 -9.92 -8.76
C LYS A 126 -13.56 -9.98 -7.47
N GLU A 127 -12.38 -9.37 -7.46
CA GLU A 127 -11.55 -9.26 -6.25
C GLU A 127 -12.14 -8.17 -5.35
N THR A 128 -12.57 -8.54 -4.16
CA THR A 128 -13.15 -7.64 -3.16
C THR A 128 -12.34 -7.69 -1.87
N LEU A 129 -12.55 -6.71 -0.98
CA LEU A 129 -11.91 -6.75 0.34
C LEU A 129 -12.26 -8.04 1.10
N LEU A 130 -13.49 -8.53 0.98
CA LEU A 130 -13.92 -9.76 1.63
C LEU A 130 -13.21 -10.99 1.05
N SER A 131 -13.04 -11.06 -0.28
CA SER A 131 -12.28 -12.15 -0.90
C SER A 131 -10.80 -12.12 -0.52
N LEU A 132 -10.21 -10.93 -0.37
CA LEU A 132 -8.85 -10.77 0.15
C LEU A 132 -8.74 -11.25 1.60
N ILE A 133 -9.67 -10.86 2.49
CA ILE A 133 -9.67 -11.29 3.89
C ILE A 133 -9.77 -12.82 3.97
N ARG A 134 -10.67 -13.44 3.20
CA ARG A 134 -10.82 -14.89 3.14
C ARG A 134 -9.53 -15.56 2.67
N ALA A 135 -8.90 -15.06 1.63
CA ALA A 135 -7.64 -15.61 1.14
C ALA A 135 -6.52 -15.53 2.21
N VAL A 136 -6.38 -14.39 2.88
CA VAL A 136 -5.37 -14.21 3.94
C VAL A 136 -5.68 -15.10 5.16
N HIS A 137 -6.96 -15.35 5.45
CA HIS A 137 -7.38 -16.21 6.56
C HIS A 137 -6.90 -17.67 6.40
N GLU A 138 -6.81 -18.15 5.17
CA GLU A 138 -6.35 -19.52 4.86
C GLU A 138 -4.82 -19.70 4.99
N VAL A 139 -4.06 -18.62 5.23
CA VAL A 139 -2.60 -18.72 5.32
C VAL A 139 -2.18 -19.31 6.66
N GLU A 140 -1.62 -20.50 6.63
CA GLU A 140 -1.07 -21.14 7.81
C GLU A 140 0.03 -20.28 8.46
N GLY A 141 -0.04 -20.14 9.78
CA GLY A 141 0.89 -19.35 10.56
C GLY A 141 0.43 -17.92 10.86
N ILE A 142 -0.55 -17.37 10.13
CA ILE A 142 -1.20 -16.10 10.49
C ILE A 142 -2.37 -16.38 11.44
N GLU A 143 -2.27 -15.84 12.64
CA GLU A 143 -3.26 -16.06 13.72
C GLU A 143 -4.27 -14.92 13.83
N ARG A 144 -3.94 -13.75 13.26
CA ARG A 144 -4.79 -12.56 13.35
C ARG A 144 -4.67 -11.66 12.13
N ILE A 145 -5.82 -11.25 11.64
CA ILE A 145 -5.95 -10.21 10.60
C ILE A 145 -6.57 -8.98 11.26
N ARG A 146 -5.95 -7.82 11.09
CA ARG A 146 -6.56 -6.53 11.42
C ARG A 146 -6.83 -5.75 10.15
N LEU A 147 -7.91 -5.01 10.19
CA LEU A 147 -8.29 -4.10 9.11
C LEU A 147 -8.03 -2.66 9.56
N GLY A 148 -7.53 -1.84 8.67
CA GLY A 148 -7.47 -0.39 8.87
C GLY A 148 -8.88 0.22 8.96
N SER A 149 -8.97 1.54 8.86
CA SER A 149 -10.25 2.24 8.95
C SER A 149 -11.23 1.77 7.86
N LEU A 150 -12.42 1.34 8.29
CA LEU A 150 -13.51 0.93 7.42
C LEU A 150 -14.66 1.94 7.52
N GLU A 151 -15.32 2.19 6.41
CA GLU A 151 -16.59 2.91 6.43
C GLU A 151 -17.75 1.96 6.80
N PRO A 152 -18.77 2.45 7.52
CA PRO A 152 -19.92 1.62 7.92
C PRO A 152 -20.63 0.95 6.74
N GLY A 153 -20.65 1.58 5.57
CA GLY A 153 -21.35 1.08 4.38
C GLY A 153 -20.85 -0.27 3.83
N ILE A 154 -19.62 -0.67 4.16
CA ILE A 154 -19.10 -2.00 3.76
C ILE A 154 -19.53 -3.11 4.72
N ILE A 155 -20.00 -2.76 5.92
CA ILE A 155 -20.40 -3.71 6.95
C ILE A 155 -21.81 -4.23 6.63
N THR A 156 -21.87 -5.18 5.73
CA THR A 156 -23.10 -5.89 5.38
C THR A 156 -23.27 -7.14 6.25
N GLU A 157 -24.46 -7.73 6.24
CA GLU A 157 -24.70 -8.99 6.94
C GLU A 157 -23.76 -10.10 6.44
N GLU A 158 -23.54 -10.20 5.12
CA GLU A 158 -22.58 -11.14 4.53
C GLU A 158 -21.17 -10.89 5.06
N PHE A 159 -20.75 -9.62 5.14
CA PHE A 159 -19.42 -9.26 5.66
C PHE A 159 -19.26 -9.74 7.10
N VAL A 160 -20.24 -9.44 7.96
CA VAL A 160 -20.21 -9.83 9.39
C VAL A 160 -20.21 -11.36 9.53
N GLN A 161 -21.09 -12.06 8.82
CA GLN A 161 -21.15 -13.53 8.87
C GLN A 161 -19.86 -14.21 8.38
N SER A 162 -19.13 -13.54 7.50
CA SER A 162 -17.87 -14.08 6.94
C SER A 162 -16.66 -13.91 7.84
N ILE A 163 -16.70 -12.97 8.78
CA ILE A 163 -15.58 -12.68 9.69
C ILE A 163 -15.85 -13.04 11.15
N ALA A 164 -17.08 -13.49 11.48
CA ALA A 164 -17.46 -13.99 12.79
C ALA A 164 -16.98 -15.43 13.01
#